data_02fbe0c5a6fbe6aee5a41dd0d743bdbe
#
_entry.id   02fbe0c5a6fbe6aee5a41dd0d743bdbe
#
_cell.length_a   1.000
_cell.length_b   1.000
_cell.length_c   1.000
_cell.angle_alpha   90.00
_cell.angle_beta   90.00
_cell.angle_gamma   90.00
#
_symmetry.space_group_name_H-M   'P 1'
#
loop_
_entity.id
_entity.type
_entity.pdbx_description
1 polymer ?
#
loop_
_entity_poly.entity_id
_entity_poly.type
_entity_poly.pdbx_seq_one_letter_code
_entity_poly.pdbx_strand_id
1 'polypeptide(L)'
;MTLGFLACPLGAQKPREKPRTDPPIKVKVVVVSMFEVGEDTGDIPGEYQLWVEREHLEQIFPLPAGYHHVRMNKDGVLGLLTGVATAKAAASVMALGLDPRFDLSKAYWIVAGIGGGDPADVSLGSAVWANHVIDGDIGYEIDAREIPADWPTGFVPLRKATPYEQPVKSQLDGEAYTLNQDFVNWAYQLTKNVSLADSDKMRNTRMLYVGFPNAMKLPFVVRGDTMSGGTFWHGKKMDEWANAWT
;
A
#
# COMPACT_ATOMS: atom_id res chain seq x y z
N MET A 1 2.08 3.84 -55.51
CA MET A 1 2.12 3.85 -54.04
C MET A 1 1.31 2.66 -53.54
N THR A 2 1.99 1.53 -53.30
CA THR A 2 1.36 0.23 -53.07
C THR A 2 1.35 0.00 -51.56
N LEU A 3 0.15 0.00 -50.94
CA LEU A 3 0.01 -0.34 -49.51
C LEU A 3 0.14 -1.87 -49.36
N GLY A 4 1.20 -2.29 -48.71
CA GLY A 4 1.39 -3.69 -48.30
C GLY A 4 0.63 -3.95 -47.00
N PHE A 5 -0.36 -4.82 -47.01
CA PHE A 5 -0.99 -5.39 -45.84
C PHE A 5 -0.04 -6.43 -45.20
N LEU A 6 0.50 -6.14 -44.03
CA LEU A 6 1.15 -7.15 -43.19
C LEU A 6 0.05 -7.99 -42.51
N ALA A 7 -0.11 -9.20 -42.98
CA ALA A 7 -0.93 -10.22 -42.28
C ALA A 7 -0.14 -10.68 -41.03
N CYS A 8 -0.65 -10.35 -39.85
CA CYS A 8 -0.17 -10.94 -38.62
C CYS A 8 -0.61 -12.40 -38.55
N PRO A 9 0.28 -13.38 -38.31
CA PRO A 9 -0.16 -14.78 -38.16
C PRO A 9 -0.99 -14.89 -36.86
N LEU A 10 -2.23 -15.39 -37.00
CA LEU A 10 -3.01 -15.80 -35.83
C LEU A 10 -2.23 -16.92 -35.13
N GLY A 11 -1.65 -16.56 -33.99
CA GLY A 11 -0.98 -17.50 -33.09
C GLY A 11 -1.97 -18.57 -32.65
N ALA A 12 -1.53 -19.82 -32.69
CA ALA A 12 -2.31 -20.99 -32.26
C ALA A 12 -2.86 -20.72 -30.83
N GLN A 13 -4.19 -20.79 -30.70
CA GLN A 13 -4.84 -20.75 -29.38
C GLN A 13 -4.28 -21.89 -28.53
N LYS A 14 -3.69 -21.53 -27.37
CA LYS A 14 -3.33 -22.55 -26.38
C LYS A 14 -4.55 -23.39 -26.05
N PRO A 15 -4.39 -24.72 -25.86
CA PRO A 15 -5.49 -25.58 -25.48
C PRO A 15 -6.20 -25.00 -24.25
N ARG A 16 -7.52 -24.91 -24.27
CA ARG A 16 -8.30 -24.54 -23.07
C ARG A 16 -7.97 -25.57 -22.00
N GLU A 17 -7.40 -25.10 -20.90
CA GLU A 17 -7.22 -25.92 -19.70
C GLU A 17 -8.57 -26.55 -19.32
N LYS A 18 -8.54 -27.84 -19.01
CA LYS A 18 -9.74 -28.53 -18.51
C LYS A 18 -10.23 -27.84 -17.26
N PRO A 19 -11.57 -27.73 -17.06
CA PRO A 19 -12.12 -27.17 -15.83
C PRO A 19 -11.51 -27.87 -14.62
N ARG A 20 -11.02 -27.10 -13.68
CA ARG A 20 -10.44 -27.61 -12.44
C ARG A 20 -11.53 -28.31 -11.63
N THR A 21 -11.30 -29.56 -11.23
CA THR A 21 -12.24 -30.36 -10.47
C THR A 21 -12.17 -30.16 -8.96
N ASP A 22 -11.09 -29.56 -8.48
CA ASP A 22 -10.90 -29.31 -7.05
C ASP A 22 -11.62 -28.03 -6.61
N PRO A 23 -12.22 -28.03 -5.40
CA PRO A 23 -12.84 -26.83 -4.86
C PRO A 23 -11.79 -25.72 -4.65
N PRO A 24 -12.18 -24.43 -4.75
CA PRO A 24 -11.27 -23.32 -4.50
C PRO A 24 -10.67 -23.38 -3.09
N ILE A 25 -9.41 -22.98 -2.97
CA ILE A 25 -8.70 -22.89 -1.70
C ILE A 25 -9.27 -21.70 -0.93
N LYS A 26 -9.75 -21.94 0.29
CA LYS A 26 -10.28 -20.88 1.15
C LYS A 26 -9.14 -20.02 1.70
N VAL A 27 -9.18 -18.73 1.40
CA VAL A 27 -8.28 -17.74 1.96
C VAL A 27 -8.99 -17.01 3.10
N LYS A 28 -8.33 -16.88 4.24
CA LYS A 28 -8.86 -16.15 5.41
C LYS A 28 -8.31 -14.74 5.49
N VAL A 29 -7.03 -14.57 5.17
CA VAL A 29 -6.34 -13.28 5.21
C VAL A 29 -5.48 -13.14 3.97
N VAL A 30 -5.57 -11.99 3.32
CA VAL A 30 -4.63 -11.56 2.28
C VAL A 30 -3.76 -10.46 2.86
N VAL A 31 -2.45 -10.69 2.92
CA VAL A 31 -1.46 -9.67 3.25
C VAL A 31 -0.90 -9.12 1.95
N VAL A 32 -1.07 -7.83 1.75
CA VAL A 32 -0.64 -7.12 0.55
C VAL A 32 0.57 -6.26 0.89
N SER A 33 1.69 -6.50 0.20
CA SER A 33 2.89 -5.66 0.25
C SER A 33 3.25 -5.17 -1.15
N MET A 34 3.96 -4.05 -1.25
CA MET A 34 4.22 -3.39 -2.51
C MET A 34 5.60 -3.72 -3.09
N PHE A 35 6.59 -3.97 -2.26
CA PHE A 35 7.93 -4.29 -2.73
C PHE A 35 8.66 -5.27 -1.81
N GLU A 36 9.69 -5.90 -2.36
CA GLU A 36 10.69 -6.67 -1.63
C GLU A 36 12.09 -6.31 -2.14
N VAL A 37 13.10 -6.50 -1.29
CA VAL A 37 14.50 -6.27 -1.60
C VAL A 37 15.16 -7.63 -1.82
N GLY A 38 15.38 -8.00 -3.09
CA GLY A 38 16.00 -9.29 -3.41
C GLY A 38 14.99 -10.43 -3.44
N GLU A 39 15.25 -11.46 -2.65
CA GLU A 39 14.43 -12.68 -2.60
C GLU A 39 13.30 -12.56 -1.57
N ASP A 40 12.33 -13.45 -1.63
CA ASP A 40 11.23 -13.49 -0.64
C ASP A 40 11.67 -13.94 0.76
N THR A 41 12.89 -14.46 0.90
CA THR A 41 13.43 -15.01 2.17
C THR A 41 14.95 -14.92 2.19
N GLY A 42 15.52 -14.76 3.40
CA GLY A 42 16.93 -15.06 3.66
C GLY A 42 17.94 -13.97 3.37
N ASP A 43 17.51 -12.79 2.94
CA ASP A 43 18.39 -11.64 2.70
C ASP A 43 17.93 -10.39 3.48
N ILE A 44 18.09 -9.19 2.91
CA ILE A 44 17.67 -7.95 3.58
C ILE A 44 16.17 -7.75 3.34
N PRO A 45 15.33 -7.76 4.39
CA PRO A 45 13.90 -7.67 4.21
C PRO A 45 13.45 -6.28 3.73
N GLY A 46 12.57 -6.29 2.73
CA GLY A 46 11.70 -5.18 2.38
C GLY A 46 10.39 -5.22 3.16
N GLU A 47 9.26 -5.18 2.45
CA GLU A 47 7.93 -5.25 3.07
C GLU A 47 7.38 -6.67 3.20
N TYR A 48 7.82 -7.60 2.37
CA TYR A 48 7.19 -8.90 2.17
C TYR A 48 7.88 -10.06 2.90
N GLN A 49 9.21 -10.09 2.89
CA GLN A 49 10.01 -11.20 3.43
C GLN A 49 9.60 -11.60 4.85
N LEU A 50 9.43 -10.64 5.76
CA LEU A 50 9.11 -10.94 7.15
C LEU A 50 7.70 -11.56 7.31
N TRP A 51 6.78 -11.29 6.40
CA TRP A 51 5.49 -11.98 6.35
C TRP A 51 5.67 -13.42 5.88
N VAL A 52 6.48 -13.65 4.83
CA VAL A 52 6.76 -14.99 4.32
C VAL A 52 7.38 -15.87 5.41
N GLU A 53 8.39 -15.35 6.09
CA GLU A 53 9.16 -16.11 7.10
C GLU A 53 8.36 -16.35 8.38
N ARG A 54 7.71 -15.33 8.92
CA ARG A 54 7.02 -15.41 10.23
C ARG A 54 5.68 -16.11 10.16
N GLU A 55 4.95 -15.94 9.06
CA GLU A 55 3.68 -16.61 8.83
C GLU A 55 3.84 -17.96 8.10
N HIS A 56 5.10 -18.39 7.84
CA HIS A 56 5.38 -19.65 7.15
C HIS A 56 4.62 -19.82 5.84
N LEU A 57 4.71 -18.82 4.95
CA LEU A 57 4.03 -18.83 3.64
C LEU A 57 4.79 -19.71 2.65
N GLU A 58 4.83 -21.01 2.90
CA GLU A 58 5.69 -21.95 2.18
C GLU A 58 5.14 -22.40 0.83
N GLN A 59 3.81 -22.42 0.66
CA GLN A 59 3.17 -22.84 -0.59
C GLN A 59 3.22 -21.71 -1.61
N ILE A 60 3.78 -22.00 -2.78
CA ILE A 60 3.94 -21.04 -3.88
C ILE A 60 2.93 -21.35 -4.98
N PHE A 61 2.19 -20.33 -5.39
CA PHE A 61 1.24 -20.42 -6.51
C PHE A 61 1.62 -19.38 -7.57
N PRO A 62 1.97 -19.82 -8.80
CA PRO A 62 2.22 -18.88 -9.89
C PRO A 62 1.01 -17.98 -10.13
N LEU A 63 1.25 -16.69 -10.33
CA LEU A 63 0.23 -15.69 -10.69
C LEU A 63 0.66 -14.97 -11.97
N PRO A 64 0.52 -15.58 -13.16
CA PRO A 64 1.11 -15.07 -14.39
C PRO A 64 0.61 -13.69 -14.84
N ALA A 65 -0.59 -13.30 -14.41
CA ALA A 65 -1.17 -11.99 -14.70
C ALA A 65 -0.85 -10.93 -13.63
N GLY A 66 -0.25 -11.34 -12.51
CA GLY A 66 0.20 -10.44 -11.44
C GLY A 66 1.68 -10.08 -11.57
N TYR A 67 2.15 -9.25 -10.67
CA TYR A 67 3.55 -8.83 -10.59
C TYR A 67 4.48 -9.97 -10.14
N HIS A 68 3.99 -10.78 -9.18
CA HIS A 68 4.76 -11.82 -8.52
C HIS A 68 3.87 -13.05 -8.27
N HIS A 69 4.46 -14.21 -7.97
CA HIS A 69 3.69 -15.35 -7.47
C HIS A 69 3.07 -15.01 -6.10
N VAL A 70 2.03 -15.72 -5.70
CA VAL A 70 1.51 -15.63 -4.34
C VAL A 70 2.02 -16.78 -3.49
N ARG A 71 2.16 -16.52 -2.21
CA ARG A 71 2.55 -17.53 -1.21
C ARG A 71 1.45 -17.70 -0.19
N MET A 72 1.32 -18.89 0.36
CA MET A 72 0.25 -19.18 1.32
C MET A 72 0.71 -20.19 2.36
N ASN A 73 0.15 -20.10 3.56
CA ASN A 73 0.30 -21.14 4.58
C ASN A 73 -0.96 -22.03 4.66
N LYS A 74 -0.85 -23.11 5.46
CA LYS A 74 -1.97 -24.06 5.69
C LYS A 74 -3.15 -23.44 6.46
N ASP A 75 -2.93 -22.34 7.16
CA ASP A 75 -3.93 -21.70 8.02
C ASP A 75 -4.82 -20.70 7.24
N GLY A 76 -4.52 -20.47 5.96
CA GLY A 76 -5.30 -19.62 5.07
C GLY A 76 -4.80 -18.18 4.99
N VAL A 77 -3.57 -17.91 5.40
CA VAL A 77 -2.92 -16.61 5.18
C VAL A 77 -2.21 -16.63 3.83
N LEU A 78 -2.53 -15.71 2.96
CA LEU A 78 -1.98 -15.55 1.61
C LEU A 78 -1.24 -14.23 1.52
N GLY A 79 0.01 -14.26 1.07
CA GLY A 79 0.83 -13.10 0.78
C GLY A 79 0.77 -12.74 -0.71
N LEU A 80 0.52 -11.47 -1.00
CA LEU A 80 0.50 -10.88 -2.34
C LEU A 80 1.51 -9.73 -2.41
N LEU A 81 2.53 -9.88 -3.24
CA LEU A 81 3.47 -8.83 -3.59
C LEU A 81 3.00 -8.15 -4.89
N THR A 82 2.58 -6.90 -4.82
CA THR A 82 1.92 -6.22 -5.94
C THR A 82 2.87 -5.53 -6.92
N GLY A 83 4.09 -5.23 -6.50
CA GLY A 83 4.94 -4.26 -7.18
C GLY A 83 4.57 -2.81 -6.82
N VAL A 84 5.54 -1.93 -6.95
CA VAL A 84 5.40 -0.49 -6.62
C VAL A 84 4.54 0.22 -7.66
N ALA A 85 3.76 1.18 -7.22
CA ALA A 85 2.83 2.06 -7.92
C ALA A 85 1.45 1.45 -8.22
N THR A 86 0.47 2.34 -8.32
CA THR A 86 -0.97 2.05 -8.42
C THR A 86 -1.32 1.08 -9.55
N ALA A 87 -0.72 1.25 -10.73
CA ALA A 87 -1.01 0.38 -11.88
C ALA A 87 -0.63 -1.09 -11.64
N LYS A 88 0.55 -1.35 -11.02
CA LYS A 88 0.99 -2.70 -10.69
C LYS A 88 0.12 -3.29 -9.58
N ALA A 89 -0.19 -2.49 -8.56
CA ALA A 89 -1.05 -2.90 -7.47
C ALA A 89 -2.43 -3.32 -7.99
N ALA A 90 -3.08 -2.47 -8.80
CA ALA A 90 -4.38 -2.76 -9.40
C ALA A 90 -4.35 -4.04 -10.24
N ALA A 91 -3.34 -4.21 -11.11
CA ALA A 91 -3.21 -5.40 -11.94
C ALA A 91 -3.03 -6.68 -11.09
N SER A 92 -2.18 -6.65 -10.07
CA SER A 92 -1.90 -7.80 -9.21
C SER A 92 -3.11 -8.19 -8.35
N VAL A 93 -3.81 -7.20 -7.78
CA VAL A 93 -5.04 -7.43 -7.00
C VAL A 93 -6.13 -8.02 -7.89
N MET A 94 -6.33 -7.48 -9.11
CA MET A 94 -7.28 -8.03 -10.08
C MET A 94 -6.90 -9.43 -10.51
N ALA A 95 -5.62 -9.70 -10.76
CA ALA A 95 -5.14 -11.05 -11.12
C ALA A 95 -5.49 -12.07 -10.03
N LEU A 96 -5.26 -11.74 -8.76
CA LEU A 96 -5.63 -12.60 -7.64
C LEU A 96 -7.15 -12.71 -7.50
N GLY A 97 -7.88 -11.59 -7.59
CA GLY A 97 -9.34 -11.55 -7.42
C GLY A 97 -10.11 -12.34 -8.46
N LEU A 98 -9.54 -12.49 -9.66
CA LEU A 98 -10.12 -13.28 -10.76
C LEU A 98 -9.58 -14.70 -10.84
N ASP A 99 -8.66 -15.10 -9.99
CA ASP A 99 -8.07 -16.43 -10.00
C ASP A 99 -9.02 -17.46 -9.38
N PRO A 100 -9.57 -18.40 -10.19
CA PRO A 100 -10.56 -19.36 -9.71
C PRO A 100 -9.99 -20.37 -8.72
N ARG A 101 -8.68 -20.37 -8.49
CA ARG A 101 -8.04 -21.27 -7.52
C ARG A 101 -8.35 -20.88 -6.08
N PHE A 102 -8.68 -19.61 -5.82
CA PHE A 102 -8.84 -19.06 -4.49
C PHE A 102 -10.27 -18.59 -4.22
N ASP A 103 -10.79 -18.94 -3.06
CA ASP A 103 -12.03 -18.37 -2.54
C ASP A 103 -11.66 -17.23 -1.57
N LEU A 104 -11.81 -15.99 -2.05
CA LEU A 104 -11.53 -14.76 -1.33
C LEU A 104 -12.78 -14.13 -0.73
N SER A 105 -13.94 -14.74 -0.89
CA SER A 105 -15.25 -14.13 -0.57
C SER A 105 -15.44 -13.71 0.88
N LYS A 106 -14.65 -14.28 1.79
CA LYS A 106 -14.65 -13.97 3.23
C LYS A 106 -13.26 -13.63 3.75
N ALA A 107 -12.33 -13.30 2.88
CA ALA A 107 -10.97 -12.96 3.30
C ALA A 107 -10.91 -11.55 3.88
N TYR A 108 -10.18 -11.40 4.96
CA TYR A 108 -9.72 -10.09 5.43
C TYR A 108 -8.50 -9.65 4.61
N TRP A 109 -8.44 -8.35 4.30
CA TRP A 109 -7.32 -7.78 3.55
C TRP A 109 -6.56 -6.80 4.42
N ILE A 110 -5.24 -6.98 4.51
CA ILE A 110 -4.33 -6.12 5.25
C ILE A 110 -3.30 -5.60 4.25
N VAL A 111 -3.27 -4.30 4.02
CA VAL A 111 -2.19 -3.66 3.27
C VAL A 111 -1.10 -3.31 4.28
N ALA A 112 0.05 -3.96 4.13
CA ALA A 112 1.18 -3.87 5.06
C ALA A 112 2.39 -3.29 4.32
N GLY A 113 2.58 -1.99 4.44
CA GLY A 113 3.64 -1.26 3.77
C GLY A 113 4.46 -0.40 4.73
N ILE A 114 5.57 0.10 4.22
CA ILE A 114 6.45 1.04 4.92
C ILE A 114 6.12 2.45 4.42
N GLY A 115 5.82 3.36 5.33
CA GLY A 115 5.51 4.75 5.03
C GLY A 115 6.41 5.74 5.76
N GLY A 116 6.44 6.97 5.30
CA GLY A 116 6.88 8.12 6.08
C GLY A 116 5.78 8.50 7.08
N GLY A 117 6.16 9.18 8.16
CA GLY A 117 5.22 9.72 9.13
C GLY A 117 5.59 11.12 9.55
N ASP A 118 4.59 11.94 9.87
CA ASP A 118 4.81 13.27 10.43
C ASP A 118 5.55 13.13 11.76
N PRO A 119 6.70 13.80 11.94
CA PRO A 119 7.43 13.79 13.20
C PRO A 119 6.65 14.41 14.36
N ALA A 120 5.62 15.21 14.09
CA ALA A 120 4.72 15.71 15.12
C ALA A 120 3.87 14.61 15.74
N ASP A 121 3.56 13.54 14.96
CA ASP A 121 2.62 12.52 15.35
C ASP A 121 3.27 11.19 15.74
N VAL A 122 4.30 10.76 15.02
CA VAL A 122 4.86 9.42 15.18
C VAL A 122 6.38 9.43 15.33
N SER A 123 6.91 8.33 15.88
CA SER A 123 8.35 8.05 15.93
C SER A 123 8.74 7.01 14.90
N LEU A 124 10.02 7.01 14.53
CA LEU A 124 10.59 5.99 13.65
C LEU A 124 10.38 4.59 14.22
N GLY A 125 9.82 3.70 13.41
CA GLY A 125 9.49 2.32 13.78
C GLY A 125 8.09 2.14 14.39
N SER A 126 7.29 3.21 14.50
CA SER A 126 5.89 3.13 14.91
C SER A 126 5.03 2.44 13.84
N ALA A 127 3.91 1.86 14.27
CA ALA A 127 2.91 1.27 13.39
C ALA A 127 1.63 2.11 13.41
N VAL A 128 1.08 2.37 12.23
CA VAL A 128 -0.12 3.21 12.08
C VAL A 128 -1.25 2.38 11.46
N TRP A 129 -2.40 2.33 12.13
CA TRP A 129 -3.65 1.84 11.56
C TRP A 129 -4.37 3.00 10.89
N ALA A 130 -4.52 2.94 9.57
CA ALA A 130 -5.19 3.99 8.82
C ALA A 130 -6.70 4.01 9.09
N ASN A 131 -7.27 5.20 9.30
CA ASN A 131 -8.72 5.43 9.28
C ASN A 131 -9.18 5.71 7.85
N HIS A 132 -8.39 6.52 7.13
CA HIS A 132 -8.64 6.88 5.74
C HIS A 132 -7.38 6.63 4.91
N VAL A 133 -7.62 6.32 3.64
CA VAL A 133 -6.57 6.23 2.61
C VAL A 133 -6.88 7.28 1.55
N ILE A 134 -5.92 8.16 1.28
CA ILE A 134 -6.07 9.28 0.37
C ILE A 134 -5.13 9.07 -0.82
N ASP A 135 -5.67 9.22 -2.02
CA ASP A 135 -4.89 9.20 -3.26
C ASP A 135 -4.30 10.59 -3.49
N GLY A 136 -2.99 10.73 -3.27
CA GLY A 136 -2.26 11.97 -3.46
C GLY A 136 -2.00 12.34 -4.93
N ASP A 137 -2.31 11.44 -5.88
CA ASP A 137 -2.12 11.70 -7.31
C ASP A 137 -3.39 12.27 -7.96
N ILE A 138 -4.55 12.18 -7.29
CA ILE A 138 -5.81 12.70 -7.84
C ILE A 138 -5.99 14.17 -7.47
N GLY A 139 -5.49 15.05 -8.33
CA GLY A 139 -5.52 16.48 -8.11
C GLY A 139 -5.00 17.28 -9.30
N TYR A 140 -4.88 18.57 -9.09
CA TYR A 140 -4.22 19.50 -10.00
C TYR A 140 -2.84 19.83 -9.45
N GLU A 141 -1.85 19.90 -10.32
CA GLU A 141 -0.51 20.42 -10.01
C GLU A 141 -0.31 21.74 -10.73
N ILE A 142 0.06 22.79 -10.00
CA ILE A 142 0.42 24.09 -10.52
C ILE A 142 1.94 24.19 -10.59
N ASP A 143 2.45 24.73 -11.69
CA ASP A 143 3.90 24.97 -11.87
C ASP A 143 4.46 25.72 -10.64
N ALA A 144 5.57 25.25 -10.11
CA ALA A 144 6.18 25.80 -8.89
C ALA A 144 6.49 27.29 -8.96
N ARG A 145 6.63 27.86 -10.19
CA ARG A 145 6.89 29.29 -10.44
C ARG A 145 5.61 30.15 -10.39
N GLU A 146 4.44 29.51 -10.44
CA GLU A 146 3.13 30.16 -10.53
C GLU A 146 2.27 29.92 -9.27
N ILE A 147 2.81 29.18 -8.28
CA ILE A 147 2.11 28.92 -7.03
C ILE A 147 1.91 30.25 -6.28
N PRO A 148 0.68 30.58 -5.83
CA PRO A 148 0.44 31.72 -4.95
C PRO A 148 1.34 31.71 -3.71
N ALA A 149 1.86 32.86 -3.33
CA ALA A 149 2.87 32.96 -2.25
C ALA A 149 2.36 32.53 -0.87
N ASP A 150 1.06 32.54 -0.66
CA ASP A 150 0.37 32.12 0.55
C ASP A 150 -0.02 30.63 0.56
N TRP A 151 0.23 29.90 -0.55
CA TRP A 151 -0.05 28.46 -0.62
C TRP A 151 1.17 27.64 -0.17
N PRO A 152 0.96 26.54 0.58
CA PRO A 152 2.07 25.66 1.02
C PRO A 152 2.65 24.88 -0.16
N THR A 153 1.84 24.58 -1.17
CA THR A 153 2.16 23.74 -2.32
C THR A 153 1.27 24.09 -3.51
N GLY A 154 1.65 23.65 -4.72
CA GLY A 154 0.84 23.74 -5.93
C GLY A 154 -0.12 22.57 -6.14
N PHE A 155 -0.18 21.61 -5.22
CA PHE A 155 -1.13 20.50 -5.31
C PHE A 155 -2.49 20.91 -4.77
N VAL A 156 -3.54 20.77 -5.59
CA VAL A 156 -4.91 21.12 -5.23
C VAL A 156 -5.79 19.88 -5.47
N PRO A 157 -6.58 19.43 -4.48
CA PRO A 157 -7.43 18.25 -4.67
C PRO A 157 -8.37 18.44 -5.86
N LEU A 158 -8.68 17.36 -6.56
CA LEU A 158 -9.58 17.42 -7.72
C LEU A 158 -10.90 18.07 -7.33
N ARG A 159 -11.42 18.97 -8.20
CA ARG A 159 -12.66 19.75 -7.98
C ARG A 159 -12.62 20.73 -6.80
N LYS A 160 -11.45 21.03 -6.28
CA LYS A 160 -11.24 22.05 -5.24
C LYS A 160 -10.57 23.29 -5.82
N ALA A 161 -10.60 24.36 -5.06
CA ALA A 161 -10.05 25.66 -5.47
C ALA A 161 -8.72 25.98 -4.78
N THR A 162 -8.41 25.33 -3.67
CA THR A 162 -7.21 25.60 -2.88
C THR A 162 -6.58 24.30 -2.36
N PRO A 163 -5.26 24.30 -2.07
CA PRO A 163 -4.58 23.15 -1.51
C PRO A 163 -4.97 22.82 -0.05
N TYR A 164 -5.70 23.71 0.60
CA TYR A 164 -6.14 23.55 1.99
C TYR A 164 -7.48 22.81 2.13
N GLU A 165 -8.16 22.57 1.03
CA GLU A 165 -9.41 21.83 1.05
C GLU A 165 -9.12 20.31 1.08
N GLN A 166 -9.93 19.56 1.81
CA GLN A 166 -9.82 18.12 1.83
C GLN A 166 -10.29 17.49 0.52
N PRO A 167 -9.67 16.40 0.05
CA PRO A 167 -10.16 15.58 -1.05
C PRO A 167 -11.61 15.13 -0.84
N VAL A 168 -12.29 14.82 -1.92
CA VAL A 168 -13.68 14.32 -1.85
C VAL A 168 -13.67 12.91 -1.27
N LYS A 169 -14.36 12.72 -0.15
CA LYS A 169 -14.57 11.40 0.48
C LYS A 169 -15.74 10.70 -0.23
N SER A 170 -15.45 10.12 -1.40
CA SER A 170 -16.43 9.43 -2.23
C SER A 170 -15.90 8.08 -2.65
N GLN A 171 -16.72 7.04 -2.50
CA GLN A 171 -16.41 5.71 -3.00
C GLN A 171 -16.35 5.62 -4.52
N LEU A 172 -16.96 6.58 -5.23
CA LEU A 172 -17.03 6.59 -6.69
C LEU A 172 -15.87 7.35 -7.32
N ASP A 173 -15.40 8.39 -6.65
CA ASP A 173 -14.40 9.30 -7.21
C ASP A 173 -12.96 8.88 -6.87
N GLY A 174 -12.78 8.04 -5.84
CA GLY A 174 -11.51 7.40 -5.56
C GLY A 174 -10.42 8.30 -4.97
N GLU A 175 -10.77 9.49 -4.47
CA GLU A 175 -9.81 10.43 -3.91
C GLU A 175 -9.50 10.13 -2.44
N ALA A 176 -10.52 9.75 -1.66
CA ALA A 176 -10.35 9.37 -0.27
C ALA A 176 -11.28 8.21 0.10
N TYR A 177 -10.75 7.21 0.76
CA TYR A 177 -11.47 6.01 1.18
C TYR A 177 -11.51 5.94 2.69
N THR A 178 -12.72 5.82 3.25
CA THR A 178 -12.89 5.51 4.68
C THR A 178 -12.84 4.00 4.88
N LEU A 179 -11.89 3.54 5.68
CA LEU A 179 -11.79 2.13 6.03
C LEU A 179 -12.89 1.73 7.02
N ASN A 180 -13.11 0.43 7.18
CA ASN A 180 -14.08 -0.08 8.16
C ASN A 180 -13.63 0.28 9.58
N GLN A 181 -14.28 1.28 10.19
CA GLN A 181 -13.87 1.87 11.46
C GLN A 181 -13.97 0.88 12.64
N ASP A 182 -14.92 -0.04 12.61
CA ASP A 182 -15.05 -1.07 13.66
C ASP A 182 -13.86 -2.03 13.60
N PHE A 183 -13.48 -2.41 12.38
CA PHE A 183 -12.33 -3.29 12.16
C PHE A 183 -11.00 -2.60 12.50
N VAL A 184 -10.80 -1.35 12.07
CA VAL A 184 -9.62 -0.55 12.42
C VAL A 184 -9.51 -0.36 13.94
N ASN A 185 -10.64 -0.04 14.60
CA ASN A 185 -10.65 0.11 16.04
C ASN A 185 -10.33 -1.21 16.75
N TRP A 186 -10.89 -2.33 16.31
CA TRP A 186 -10.58 -3.66 16.85
C TRP A 186 -9.09 -3.98 16.70
N ALA A 187 -8.50 -3.78 15.52
CA ALA A 187 -7.08 -4.00 15.27
C ALA A 187 -6.19 -3.12 16.16
N TYR A 188 -6.53 -1.84 16.28
CA TYR A 188 -5.85 -0.91 17.18
C TYR A 188 -5.91 -1.36 18.64
N GLN A 189 -7.11 -1.73 19.16
CA GLN A 189 -7.24 -2.17 20.55
C GLN A 189 -6.41 -3.42 20.84
N LEU A 190 -6.29 -4.34 19.88
CA LEU A 190 -5.42 -5.52 20.02
C LEU A 190 -3.94 -5.17 20.05
N THR A 191 -3.52 -4.13 19.34
CA THR A 191 -2.09 -3.87 19.09
C THR A 191 -1.53 -2.66 19.82
N LYS A 192 -2.35 -1.74 20.35
CA LYS A 192 -1.90 -0.48 20.95
C LYS A 192 -0.87 -0.60 22.07
N ASN A 193 -0.79 -1.75 22.72
CA ASN A 193 0.15 -2.01 23.82
C ASN A 193 1.27 -2.99 23.42
N VAL A 194 1.37 -3.34 22.13
CA VAL A 194 2.43 -4.22 21.65
C VAL A 194 3.76 -3.46 21.70
N SER A 195 4.77 -4.10 22.28
CA SER A 195 6.14 -3.58 22.22
C SER A 195 6.70 -3.79 20.81
N LEU A 196 7.00 -2.70 20.13
CA LEU A 196 7.59 -2.73 18.80
C LEU A 196 9.12 -2.85 18.89
N ALA A 197 9.72 -3.52 17.92
CA ALA A 197 11.17 -3.67 17.85
C ALA A 197 11.86 -2.30 17.69
N ASP A 198 12.97 -2.15 18.37
CA ASP A 198 13.81 -0.96 18.30
C ASP A 198 15.29 -1.34 18.14
N SER A 199 16.10 -0.43 17.66
CA SER A 199 17.54 -0.61 17.51
C SER A 199 18.30 0.66 17.87
N ASP A 200 19.58 0.52 18.15
CA ASP A 200 20.44 1.68 18.42
C ASP A 200 20.49 2.65 17.24
N LYS A 201 20.47 2.13 16.01
CA LYS A 201 20.40 2.95 14.79
C LYS A 201 19.11 3.76 14.74
N MET A 202 17.96 3.15 15.01
CA MET A 202 16.66 3.85 15.06
C MET A 202 16.64 4.89 16.17
N ARG A 203 17.12 4.52 17.37
CA ARG A 203 17.21 5.44 18.50
C ARG A 203 18.07 6.67 18.19
N ASN A 204 19.26 6.47 17.63
CA ASN A 204 20.16 7.57 17.27
C ASN A 204 19.53 8.47 16.19
N THR A 205 18.80 7.91 15.24
CA THR A 205 18.08 8.69 14.23
C THR A 205 16.96 9.52 14.87
N ARG A 206 16.18 8.95 15.79
CA ARG A 206 15.11 9.70 16.50
C ARG A 206 15.63 10.90 17.29
N MET A 207 16.81 10.80 17.85
CA MET A 207 17.44 11.93 18.59
C MET A 207 17.74 13.15 17.72
N LEU A 208 17.69 13.02 16.39
CA LEU A 208 17.86 14.15 15.47
C LEU A 208 16.60 15.01 15.33
N TYR A 209 15.44 14.51 15.75
CA TYR A 209 14.15 15.22 15.66
C TYR A 209 13.92 16.17 16.83
N VAL A 210 14.87 17.05 17.07
CA VAL A 210 14.79 18.07 18.15
C VAL A 210 13.59 18.98 17.92
N GLY A 211 12.74 19.11 18.94
CA GLY A 211 11.51 19.91 18.86
C GLY A 211 10.24 19.09 18.51
N PHE A 212 10.37 17.79 18.22
CA PHE A 212 9.26 16.88 17.95
C PHE A 212 9.15 15.79 19.03
N PRO A 213 8.45 16.05 20.14
CA PRO A 213 8.41 15.12 21.28
C PRO A 213 7.92 13.71 20.93
N ASN A 214 6.96 13.59 19.97
CA ASN A 214 6.46 12.29 19.54
C ASN A 214 7.50 11.52 18.72
N ALA A 215 8.22 12.18 17.81
CA ALA A 215 9.28 11.55 17.03
C ALA A 215 10.42 11.00 17.90
N MET A 216 10.64 11.55 19.09
CA MET A 216 11.69 11.10 20.01
C MET A 216 11.30 9.94 20.91
N LYS A 217 10.02 9.53 20.93
CA LYS A 217 9.53 8.39 21.72
C LYS A 217 10.04 7.07 21.18
N LEU A 218 9.97 6.03 22.00
CA LEU A 218 10.06 4.64 21.49
C LEU A 218 8.95 4.38 20.48
N PRO A 219 9.13 3.43 19.55
CA PRO A 219 8.08 3.05 18.61
C PRO A 219 6.77 2.68 19.33
N PHE A 220 5.66 3.12 18.81
CA PHE A 220 4.33 2.87 19.37
C PHE A 220 3.30 2.64 18.27
N VAL A 221 2.14 2.13 18.65
CA VAL A 221 1.02 1.92 17.73
C VAL A 221 0.03 3.08 17.87
N VAL A 222 -0.38 3.63 16.74
CA VAL A 222 -1.30 4.77 16.67
C VAL A 222 -2.34 4.57 15.57
N ARG A 223 -3.40 5.35 15.59
CA ARG A 223 -4.34 5.53 14.48
C ARG A 223 -4.06 6.86 13.81
N GLY A 224 -4.21 6.89 12.48
CA GLY A 224 -4.04 8.11 11.69
C GLY A 224 -4.65 7.93 10.32
N ASP A 225 -4.35 8.83 9.42
CA ASP A 225 -4.70 8.72 8.01
C ASP A 225 -3.44 8.47 7.20
N THR A 226 -3.57 7.98 5.99
CA THR A 226 -2.43 7.77 5.10
C THR A 226 -2.72 8.36 3.73
N MET A 227 -1.74 9.06 3.20
CA MET A 227 -1.75 9.56 1.83
C MET A 227 -0.70 8.83 1.02
N SER A 228 -1.08 8.35 -0.15
CA SER A 228 -0.21 7.59 -1.04
C SER A 228 -0.36 8.09 -2.48
N GLY A 229 0.68 7.90 -3.27
CA GLY A 229 0.70 8.27 -4.69
C GLY A 229 1.88 7.63 -5.41
N GLY A 230 2.00 7.89 -6.70
CA GLY A 230 3.11 7.43 -7.53
C GLY A 230 4.41 8.20 -7.29
N THR A 231 4.36 9.34 -6.61
CA THR A 231 5.51 10.19 -6.32
C THR A 231 5.95 10.06 -4.88
N PHE A 232 7.24 9.79 -4.66
CA PHE A 232 7.86 9.90 -3.34
C PHE A 232 8.16 11.37 -3.04
N TRP A 233 7.56 11.88 -1.97
CA TRP A 233 7.70 13.27 -1.58
C TRP A 233 8.33 13.42 -0.20
N HIS A 234 8.97 14.57 0.04
CA HIS A 234 9.71 14.88 1.26
C HIS A 234 9.66 16.37 1.59
N GLY A 235 9.89 16.68 2.85
CA GLY A 235 10.12 18.04 3.33
C GLY A 235 8.88 18.72 3.89
N LYS A 236 9.12 19.74 4.68
CA LYS A 236 8.12 20.44 5.49
C LYS A 236 6.90 20.91 4.69
N LYS A 237 7.10 21.44 3.48
CA LYS A 237 5.99 21.96 2.66
C LYS A 237 5.09 20.86 2.15
N MET A 238 5.65 19.69 1.83
CA MET A 238 4.87 18.53 1.42
C MET A 238 4.16 17.89 2.62
N ASP A 239 4.75 17.95 3.80
CA ASP A 239 4.12 17.54 5.05
C ASP A 239 2.91 18.44 5.39
N GLU A 240 3.06 19.77 5.29
CA GLU A 240 1.94 20.72 5.41
C GLU A 240 0.79 20.44 4.43
N TRP A 241 1.12 20.04 3.20
CA TRP A 241 0.15 19.62 2.20
C TRP A 241 -0.55 18.33 2.60
N ALA A 242 0.20 17.29 3.02
CA ALA A 242 -0.37 16.03 3.45
C ALA A 242 -1.34 16.23 4.62
N ASN A 243 -0.95 17.03 5.62
CA ASN A 243 -1.78 17.36 6.78
C ASN A 243 -3.05 18.14 6.41
N ALA A 244 -3.03 18.92 5.32
CA ALA A 244 -4.23 19.60 4.85
C ALA A 244 -5.23 18.65 4.17
N TRP A 245 -4.73 17.57 3.56
CA TRP A 245 -5.56 16.59 2.84
C TRP A 245 -6.08 15.47 3.73
N THR A 246 -5.39 15.12 4.80
CA THR A 246 -5.76 14.08 5.78
C THR A 246 -6.51 14.64 6.97
#